data_c6a8a40b0154617527752d29d1ab6563
#
_entry.id   c6a8a40b0154617527752d29d1ab6563
#
_cell.length_a   1.000
_cell.length_b   1.000
_cell.length_c   1.000
_cell.angle_alpha   90.00
_cell.angle_beta   90.00
_cell.angle_gamma   90.00
#
_symmetry.space_group_name_H-M   'P 1'
#
loop_
_entity.id
_entity.type
_entity.pdbx_description
1 polymer ?
#
loop_
_entity_poly.entity_id
_entity_poly.type
_entity_poly.pdbx_seq_one_letter_code
_entity_poly.pdbx_strand_id
1 'polypeptide(L)'
;IYIMTEAENELAKIIWENEPLPSGELVRLAQERLQWKKPTTYTVLRKICNNGIFQNNNAVVTSVMDSEEYARRKGEAYLEENYNGSLPGFVAAFLNKQKLSKGEVEELADMIKKYKEENEC
;
A
#
# COMPACT_ATOMS: atom_id res chain seq x y z
N ILE A 1 1.99 -8.34 8.90
CA ILE A 1 1.56 -8.14 7.50
C ILE A 1 2.62 -8.60 6.52
N TYR A 2 2.20 -9.12 5.39
CA TYR A 2 3.08 -9.44 4.28
C TYR A 2 3.49 -8.17 3.54
N ILE A 3 4.78 -7.92 3.43
CA ILE A 3 5.29 -6.76 2.67
C ILE A 3 5.65 -7.24 1.26
N MET A 4 4.98 -6.68 0.27
CA MET A 4 5.19 -7.05 -1.13
C MET A 4 6.55 -6.62 -1.64
N THR A 5 7.13 -7.44 -2.53
CA THR A 5 8.34 -7.08 -3.27
C THR A 5 8.02 -5.98 -4.28
N GLU A 6 9.05 -5.40 -4.89
CA GLU A 6 8.86 -4.39 -5.94
C GLU A 6 8.01 -4.92 -7.10
N ALA A 7 8.32 -6.13 -7.57
CA ALA A 7 7.55 -6.77 -8.65
C ALA A 7 6.09 -6.99 -8.26
N GLU A 8 5.87 -7.46 -7.04
CA GLU A 8 4.51 -7.65 -6.53
C GLU A 8 3.75 -6.33 -6.43
N ASN A 9 4.41 -5.26 -5.98
CA ASN A 9 3.81 -3.92 -5.93
C ASN A 9 3.42 -3.42 -7.32
N GLU A 10 4.26 -3.66 -8.32
CA GLU A 10 3.95 -3.25 -9.69
C GLU A 10 2.67 -3.92 -10.21
N LEU A 11 2.52 -5.21 -9.96
CA LEU A 11 1.31 -5.93 -10.37
C LEU A 11 0.11 -5.47 -9.54
N ALA A 12 0.29 -5.28 -8.24
CA ALA A 12 -0.75 -4.82 -7.33
C ALA A 12 -1.36 -3.49 -7.77
N LYS A 13 -0.54 -2.54 -8.20
CA LYS A 13 -1.01 -1.24 -8.69
C LYS A 13 -1.96 -1.39 -9.87
N ILE A 14 -1.63 -2.28 -10.81
CA ILE A 14 -2.47 -2.54 -11.97
C ILE A 14 -3.83 -3.07 -11.54
N ILE A 15 -3.84 -4.01 -10.58
CA ILE A 15 -5.10 -4.60 -10.10
C ILE A 15 -5.95 -3.57 -9.38
N TRP A 16 -5.36 -2.83 -8.44
CA TRP A 16 -6.11 -1.82 -7.68
C TRP A 16 -6.73 -0.73 -8.57
N GLU A 17 -6.05 -0.38 -9.66
CA GLU A 17 -6.55 0.63 -10.61
C GLU A 17 -7.69 0.11 -11.49
N ASN A 18 -7.78 -1.20 -11.68
CA ASN A 18 -8.65 -1.80 -12.70
C ASN A 18 -9.63 -2.85 -12.19
N GLU A 19 -9.66 -3.11 -10.89
CA GLU A 19 -10.53 -4.16 -10.35
C GLU A 19 -12.02 -3.83 -10.45
N PRO A 20 -12.91 -4.81 -10.63
CA PRO A 20 -12.60 -6.23 -10.80
C PRO A 20 -11.96 -6.49 -12.17
N LEU A 21 -10.96 -7.35 -12.21
CA LEU A 21 -10.11 -7.49 -13.39
C LEU A 21 -9.98 -8.96 -13.79
N PRO A 22 -10.46 -9.36 -14.97
CA PRO A 22 -10.22 -10.71 -15.45
C PRO A 22 -8.73 -11.00 -15.55
N SER A 23 -8.32 -12.20 -15.14
CA SER A 23 -6.89 -12.54 -15.11
C SER A 23 -6.22 -12.47 -16.48
N GLY A 24 -6.98 -12.78 -17.56
CA GLY A 24 -6.48 -12.63 -18.93
C GLY A 24 -6.18 -11.17 -19.28
N GLU A 25 -7.02 -10.26 -18.81
CA GLU A 25 -6.81 -8.82 -18.99
C GLU A 25 -5.62 -8.33 -18.17
N LEU A 26 -5.45 -8.87 -16.97
CA LEU A 26 -4.27 -8.58 -16.15
C LEU A 26 -2.99 -9.00 -16.88
N VAL A 27 -2.99 -10.17 -17.51
CA VAL A 27 -1.84 -10.65 -18.31
C VAL A 27 -1.52 -9.66 -19.42
N ARG A 28 -2.55 -9.18 -20.12
CA ARG A 28 -2.39 -8.19 -21.19
C ARG A 28 -1.78 -6.89 -20.67
N LEU A 29 -2.31 -6.37 -19.58
CA LEU A 29 -1.81 -5.13 -18.97
C LEU A 29 -0.37 -5.27 -18.44
N ALA A 30 -0.06 -6.40 -17.84
CA ALA A 30 1.30 -6.66 -17.34
C ALA A 30 2.30 -6.76 -18.49
N GLN A 31 1.90 -7.37 -19.61
CA GLN A 31 2.76 -7.43 -20.80
C GLN A 31 2.98 -6.04 -21.37
N GLU A 32 1.92 -5.24 -21.49
CA GLU A 32 1.97 -3.90 -22.04
C GLU A 32 2.79 -2.93 -21.18
N ARG A 33 2.55 -2.93 -19.86
CA ARG A 33 3.14 -1.96 -18.95
C ARG A 33 4.47 -2.39 -18.34
N LEU A 34 4.64 -3.69 -18.11
CA LEU A 34 5.80 -4.23 -17.39
C LEU A 34 6.67 -5.14 -18.26
N GLN A 35 6.24 -5.43 -19.47
CA GLN A 35 6.91 -6.36 -20.38
C GLN A 35 7.03 -7.78 -19.78
N TRP A 36 6.06 -8.15 -18.96
CA TRP A 36 6.04 -9.48 -18.35
C TRP A 36 5.37 -10.49 -19.27
N LYS A 37 5.94 -11.67 -19.34
CA LYS A 37 5.31 -12.80 -20.03
C LYS A 37 4.23 -13.40 -19.12
N LYS A 38 3.26 -14.06 -19.74
CA LYS A 38 2.14 -14.68 -19.05
C LYS A 38 2.53 -15.51 -17.82
N PRO A 39 3.53 -16.44 -17.90
CA PRO A 39 3.89 -17.24 -16.73
C PRO A 39 4.38 -16.39 -15.55
N THR A 40 5.12 -15.34 -15.80
CA THR A 40 5.61 -14.43 -14.77
C THR A 40 4.44 -13.75 -14.07
N THR A 41 3.48 -13.25 -14.83
CA THR A 41 2.29 -12.61 -14.27
C THR A 41 1.53 -13.55 -13.35
N TYR A 42 1.29 -14.79 -13.77
CA TYR A 42 0.57 -15.75 -12.93
C TYR A 42 1.35 -16.17 -11.70
N THR A 43 2.67 -16.27 -11.81
CA THR A 43 3.51 -16.59 -10.64
C THR A 43 3.41 -15.51 -9.57
N VAL A 44 3.53 -14.25 -9.98
CA VAL A 44 3.43 -13.11 -9.06
C VAL A 44 2.01 -12.98 -8.50
N LEU A 45 1.00 -13.13 -9.36
CA LEU A 45 -0.40 -13.08 -8.94
C LEU A 45 -0.69 -14.12 -7.84
N ARG A 46 -0.20 -15.34 -8.04
CA ARG A 46 -0.40 -16.41 -7.05
C ARG A 46 0.20 -16.06 -5.71
N LYS A 47 1.37 -15.43 -5.69
CA LYS A 47 2.03 -15.01 -4.45
C LYS A 47 1.22 -13.95 -3.70
N ILE A 48 0.73 -12.93 -4.38
CA ILE A 48 -0.02 -11.87 -3.73
C ILE A 48 -1.41 -12.34 -3.28
N CYS A 49 -1.98 -13.32 -3.97
CA CYS A 49 -3.22 -13.97 -3.53
C CYS A 49 -2.97 -14.85 -2.31
N ASN A 50 -1.91 -15.67 -2.33
CA ASN A 50 -1.57 -16.55 -1.21
C ASN A 50 -1.24 -15.78 0.05
N ASN A 51 -0.76 -14.56 -0.08
CA ASN A 51 -0.41 -13.70 1.06
C ASN A 51 -1.53 -12.75 1.49
N GLY A 52 -2.74 -12.96 0.96
CA GLY A 52 -3.95 -12.31 1.49
C GLY A 52 -4.22 -10.90 1.00
N ILE A 53 -3.48 -10.40 0.01
CA ILE A 53 -3.70 -9.04 -0.51
C ILE A 53 -4.79 -9.04 -1.58
N PHE A 54 -4.82 -10.06 -2.42
CA PHE A 54 -5.79 -10.20 -3.51
C PHE A 54 -6.42 -11.58 -3.52
N GLN A 55 -7.46 -11.73 -4.30
CA GLN A 55 -8.09 -13.03 -4.54
C GLN A 55 -8.41 -13.17 -6.02
N ASN A 56 -8.39 -14.40 -6.50
CA ASN A 56 -8.72 -14.74 -7.87
C ASN A 56 -9.84 -15.78 -7.84
N ASN A 57 -11.05 -15.33 -8.11
CA ASN A 57 -12.25 -16.18 -8.10
C ASN A 57 -12.79 -16.31 -9.52
N ASN A 58 -12.78 -17.52 -10.06
CA ASN A 58 -13.27 -17.79 -11.41
C ASN A 58 -12.60 -16.86 -12.44
N ALA A 59 -11.28 -16.73 -12.34
CA ALA A 59 -10.47 -15.89 -13.22
C ALA A 59 -10.81 -14.40 -13.16
N VAL A 60 -11.41 -13.94 -12.08
CA VAL A 60 -11.62 -12.51 -11.81
C VAL A 60 -10.85 -12.13 -10.56
N VAL A 61 -9.96 -11.16 -10.70
CA VAL A 61 -9.07 -10.72 -9.63
C VAL A 61 -9.66 -9.49 -8.95
N THR A 62 -9.73 -9.54 -7.63
CA THR A 62 -10.17 -8.42 -6.79
C THR A 62 -9.28 -8.31 -5.57
N SER A 63 -9.29 -7.14 -4.93
CA SER A 63 -8.52 -6.95 -3.71
C SER A 63 -9.27 -7.50 -2.49
N VAL A 64 -8.52 -8.12 -1.59
CA VAL A 64 -8.98 -8.44 -0.24
C VAL A 64 -8.67 -7.25 0.65
N MET A 65 -7.55 -6.58 0.36
CA MET A 65 -7.09 -5.39 1.06
C MET A 65 -6.86 -4.29 0.02
N ASP A 66 -7.46 -3.12 0.21
CA ASP A 66 -7.24 -2.02 -0.71
C ASP A 66 -5.86 -1.37 -0.53
N SER A 67 -5.49 -0.48 -1.45
CA SER A 67 -4.16 0.12 -1.46
C SER A 67 -3.91 1.00 -0.22
N GLU A 68 -4.93 1.70 0.26
CA GLU A 68 -4.82 2.55 1.44
C GLU A 68 -4.56 1.72 2.69
N GLU A 69 -5.29 0.65 2.87
CA GLU A 69 -5.11 -0.23 4.01
C GLU A 69 -3.75 -0.91 3.98
N TYR A 70 -3.32 -1.37 2.79
CA TYR A 70 -2.00 -1.96 2.65
C TYR A 70 -0.91 -0.95 3.04
N ALA A 71 -1.00 0.29 2.53
CA ALA A 71 -0.03 1.34 2.85
C ALA A 71 -0.02 1.65 4.35
N ARG A 72 -1.19 1.72 4.99
CA ARG A 72 -1.30 1.96 6.43
C ARG A 72 -0.64 0.86 7.24
N ARG A 73 -0.92 -0.40 6.91
CA ARG A 73 -0.33 -1.55 7.60
C ARG A 73 1.18 -1.63 7.39
N LYS A 74 1.64 -1.31 6.19
CA LYS A 74 3.07 -1.24 5.89
C LYS A 74 3.74 -0.16 6.73
N GLY A 75 3.08 1.01 6.88
CA GLY A 75 3.57 2.08 7.74
C GLY A 75 3.64 1.68 9.20
N GLU A 76 2.61 0.99 9.71
CA GLU A 76 2.62 0.48 11.08
C GLU A 76 3.77 -0.51 11.31
N ALA A 77 4.01 -1.41 10.35
CA ALA A 77 5.11 -2.37 10.45
C ALA A 77 6.46 -1.65 10.47
N TYR A 78 6.61 -0.62 9.65
CA TYR A 78 7.82 0.20 9.62
C TYR A 78 8.08 0.88 10.96
N LEU A 79 7.04 1.47 11.56
CA LEU A 79 7.14 2.11 12.87
C LEU A 79 7.52 1.11 13.95
N GLU A 80 6.93 -0.07 13.92
CA GLU A 80 7.24 -1.11 14.89
C GLU A 80 8.70 -1.54 14.80
N GLU A 81 9.19 -1.76 13.59
CA GLU A 81 10.55 -2.21 13.35
C GLU A 81 11.60 -1.15 13.68
N ASN A 82 11.35 0.11 13.34
CA ASN A 82 12.36 1.16 13.38
C ASN A 82 12.16 2.19 14.49
N TYR A 83 10.98 2.30 15.06
CA TYR A 83 10.63 3.34 16.05
C TYR A 83 9.86 2.79 17.24
N ASN A 84 9.95 1.50 17.47
CA ASN A 84 9.23 0.82 18.59
C ASN A 84 7.73 1.13 18.59
N GLY A 85 7.14 1.27 17.41
CA GLY A 85 5.72 1.58 17.26
C GLY A 85 5.35 3.05 17.51
N SER A 86 6.35 3.92 17.69
CA SER A 86 6.10 5.33 18.04
C SER A 86 5.98 6.23 16.82
N LEU A 87 4.77 6.67 16.51
CA LEU A 87 4.56 7.70 15.49
C LEU A 87 5.20 9.03 15.89
N PRO A 88 5.09 9.51 17.15
CA PRO A 88 5.83 10.70 17.57
C PRO A 88 7.34 10.58 17.38
N GLY A 89 7.92 9.39 17.61
CA GLY A 89 9.34 9.14 17.38
C GLY A 89 9.74 9.31 15.93
N PHE A 90 8.92 8.80 15.02
CA PHE A 90 9.13 8.95 13.58
C PHE A 90 9.05 10.44 13.18
N VAL A 91 8.01 11.14 13.63
CA VAL A 91 7.82 12.56 13.33
C VAL A 91 8.99 13.39 13.86
N ALA A 92 9.45 13.11 15.08
CA ALA A 92 10.59 13.81 15.68
C ALA A 92 11.86 13.68 14.83
N ALA A 93 12.11 12.49 14.28
CA ALA A 93 13.25 12.26 13.40
C ALA A 93 13.17 13.14 12.15
N PHE A 94 11.99 13.28 11.56
CA PHE A 94 11.78 14.15 10.41
C PHE A 94 11.98 15.63 10.75
N LEU A 95 11.42 16.06 11.87
CA LEU A 95 11.50 17.47 12.28
C LEU A 95 12.93 17.92 12.56
N ASN A 96 13.81 16.99 12.93
CA ASN A 96 15.22 17.32 13.20
C ASN A 96 16.05 17.47 11.93
N LYS A 97 15.72 16.78 10.83
CA LYS A 97 16.54 16.71 9.62
C LYS A 97 15.85 17.25 8.39
N GLN A 98 14.55 17.10 8.29
CA GLN A 98 13.76 17.56 7.15
C GLN A 98 13.09 18.88 7.50
N LYS A 99 13.15 19.81 6.55
CA LYS A 99 12.41 21.06 6.71
C LYS A 99 11.03 20.90 6.12
N LEU A 100 10.03 20.97 6.95
CA LEU A 100 8.65 21.02 6.47
C LEU A 100 8.34 22.45 6.05
N SER A 101 7.54 22.60 5.00
CA SER A 101 7.03 23.90 4.63
C SER A 101 6.04 24.39 5.69
N LYS A 102 5.82 25.70 5.73
CA LYS A 102 4.83 26.29 6.64
C LYS A 102 3.44 25.69 6.40
N GLY A 103 3.08 25.48 5.13
CA GLY A 103 1.80 24.86 4.77
C GLY A 103 1.67 23.44 5.29
N GLU A 104 2.72 22.64 5.17
CA GLU A 104 2.71 21.27 5.69
C GLU A 104 2.59 21.23 7.21
N VAL A 105 3.27 22.14 7.92
CA VAL A 105 3.17 22.22 9.38
C VAL A 105 1.73 22.55 9.79
N GLU A 106 1.11 23.53 9.13
CA GLU A 106 -0.26 23.91 9.41
C GLU A 106 -1.25 22.78 9.11
N GLU A 107 -1.05 22.10 8.01
CA GLU A 107 -1.89 20.96 7.64
C GLU A 107 -1.82 19.84 8.67
N LEU A 108 -0.61 19.47 9.10
CA LEU A 108 -0.42 18.45 10.13
C LEU A 108 -1.04 18.86 11.46
N ALA A 109 -0.84 20.12 11.87
CA ALA A 109 -1.39 20.64 13.10
C ALA A 109 -2.93 20.60 13.09
N ASP A 110 -3.53 20.96 11.97
CA ASP A 110 -4.99 20.92 11.80
C ASP A 110 -5.52 19.50 11.84
N MET A 111 -4.84 18.57 11.21
CA MET A 111 -5.22 17.15 11.23
C MET A 111 -5.20 16.60 12.65
N ILE A 112 -4.16 16.90 13.42
CA ILE A 112 -4.02 16.44 14.79
C ILE A 112 -5.10 17.06 15.68
N LYS A 113 -5.35 18.35 15.53
CA LYS A 113 -6.38 19.06 16.26
C LYS A 113 -7.76 18.46 16.01
N LYS A 114 -8.09 18.21 14.74
CA LYS A 114 -9.35 17.60 14.33
C LYS A 114 -9.51 16.20 14.92
N TYR A 115 -8.46 15.40 14.86
CA TYR A 115 -8.47 14.06 15.43
C TYR A 115 -8.74 14.11 16.94
N LYS A 116 -8.07 15.02 17.65
CA LYS A 116 -8.24 15.20 19.09
C LYS A 116 -9.69 15.56 19.42
N GLU A 117 -10.28 16.51 18.70
CA GLU A 117 -11.66 16.93 18.90
C GLU A 117 -12.66 15.80 18.68
N GLU A 118 -12.44 14.98 17.63
CA GLU A 118 -13.33 13.87 17.29
C GLU A 118 -13.19 12.69 18.25
N ASN A 119 -12.06 12.54 18.93
CA ASN A 119 -11.76 11.40 19.78
C ASN A 119 -11.65 11.76 21.27
N GLU A 120 -11.98 12.97 21.64
CA GLU A 120 -12.07 13.39 23.03
C GLU A 120 -13.40 12.89 23.63
N CYS A 121 -13.31 12.25 24.76
CA CYS A 121 -14.49 11.81 25.50
C CYS A 121 -15.00 12.91 26.43
#